data_8e8f1a0539f25f080ceac7914f09d738
#
_entry.id   8e8f1a0539f25f080ceac7914f09d738
#
_cell.length_a   1.000
_cell.length_b   1.000
_cell.length_c   1.000
_cell.angle_alpha   90.00
_cell.angle_beta   90.00
_cell.angle_gamma   90.00
#
_symmetry.space_group_name_H-M   'P 1'
#
loop_
_entity.id
_entity.type
_entity.pdbx_description
1 polymer ?
#
loop_
_entity_poly.entity_id
_entity_poly.type
_entity_poly.pdbx_seq_one_letter_code
_entity_poly.pdbx_strand_id
1 'polypeptide(L)'
;MQVIRHQDRDSAGLVGLGARVLLLAPLANEALFRRIAGLGGRVDLEVELYSALDALINDPADWDLFVMDCDAFGGLEAGRRAFAMLGLAAERVPMILASAGCQTQVFPEDRRAPILLRAPATATSLRVAMEHALHNRLNFRF
;
A
#
# COMPACT_ATOMS: atom_id res chain seq x y z
N MET A 1 -29.35 -11.81 13.92
CA MET A 1 -28.24 -12.79 13.89
C MET A 1 -27.39 -12.71 12.65
N GLN A 2 -28.01 -12.79 11.48
CA GLN A 2 -27.24 -12.70 10.24
C GLN A 2 -26.55 -11.35 10.06
N VAL A 3 -27.21 -10.27 10.49
CA VAL A 3 -26.65 -8.93 10.40
C VAL A 3 -25.38 -8.82 11.25
N ILE A 4 -25.40 -9.34 12.46
CA ILE A 4 -24.25 -9.30 13.36
C ILE A 4 -23.10 -10.13 12.76
N ARG A 5 -23.42 -11.31 12.25
CA ARG A 5 -22.41 -12.17 11.62
C ARG A 5 -21.80 -11.53 10.40
N HIS A 6 -22.63 -10.83 9.64
CA HIS A 6 -22.14 -10.10 8.46
C HIS A 6 -21.19 -8.98 8.87
N GLN A 7 -21.52 -8.24 9.92
CA GLN A 7 -20.65 -7.18 10.42
C GLN A 7 -19.33 -7.73 10.93
N ASP A 8 -19.36 -8.87 11.61
CA ASP A 8 -18.13 -9.50 12.09
C ASP A 8 -17.22 -9.88 10.92
N ARG A 9 -17.82 -10.41 9.85
CA ARG A 9 -17.07 -10.75 8.66
C ARG A 9 -16.48 -9.52 7.99
N ASP A 10 -17.26 -8.45 7.92
CA ASP A 10 -16.80 -7.20 7.33
C ASP A 10 -15.63 -6.63 8.14
N SER A 11 -15.75 -6.65 9.47
CA SER A 11 -14.67 -6.20 10.34
C SER A 11 -13.41 -7.02 10.15
N ALA A 12 -13.55 -8.35 10.07
CA ALA A 12 -12.41 -9.22 9.86
C ALA A 12 -11.76 -9.00 8.48
N GLY A 13 -12.56 -8.56 7.48
CA GLY A 13 -12.05 -8.27 6.15
C GLY A 13 -11.45 -6.89 5.99
N LEU A 14 -11.69 -5.98 6.93
CA LEU A 14 -11.21 -4.60 6.85
C LEU A 14 -9.83 -4.47 7.49
N VAL A 15 -8.85 -5.12 6.88
CA VAL A 15 -7.47 -5.17 7.41
C VAL A 15 -6.81 -3.79 7.47
N GLY A 16 -7.29 -2.86 6.65
CA GLY A 16 -6.75 -1.51 6.61
C GLY A 16 -7.60 -0.49 7.37
N LEU A 17 -8.50 -0.93 8.25
CA LEU A 17 -9.44 -0.03 8.91
C LEU A 17 -8.71 1.10 9.64
N GLY A 18 -9.03 2.33 9.24
CA GLY A 18 -8.41 3.53 9.82
C GLY A 18 -6.98 3.79 9.37
N ALA A 19 -6.39 2.93 8.56
CA ALA A 19 -5.04 3.15 8.06
C ALA A 19 -5.02 4.29 7.05
N ARG A 20 -4.08 5.19 7.22
CA ARG A 20 -3.91 6.29 6.26
C ARG A 20 -2.96 5.85 5.16
N VAL A 21 -3.50 5.78 3.95
CA VAL A 21 -2.78 5.25 2.78
C VAL A 21 -2.54 6.36 1.77
N LEU A 22 -1.28 6.54 1.41
CA LEU A 22 -0.95 7.38 0.26
C LEU A 22 -0.89 6.48 -0.97
N LEU A 23 -1.73 6.75 -1.95
CA LEU A 23 -1.76 5.99 -3.20
C LEU A 23 -1.23 6.84 -4.34
N LEU A 24 -0.12 6.39 -4.93
CA LEU A 24 0.43 7.02 -6.14
C LEU A 24 -0.06 6.22 -7.34
N ALA A 25 -1.00 6.81 -8.09
CA ALA A 25 -1.62 6.18 -9.24
C ALA A 25 -2.27 7.23 -10.13
N PRO A 26 -2.47 6.93 -11.42
CA PRO A 26 -3.23 7.84 -12.27
C PRO A 26 -4.70 7.85 -11.89
N LEU A 27 -5.39 8.94 -12.20
CA LEU A 27 -6.83 9.06 -11.96
C LEU A 27 -7.62 7.93 -12.63
N ALA A 28 -7.11 7.44 -13.76
CA ALA A 28 -7.78 6.37 -14.51
C ALA A 28 -7.82 5.05 -13.75
N ASN A 29 -6.94 4.86 -12.76
CA ASN A 29 -6.92 3.60 -12.00
C ASN A 29 -7.81 3.68 -10.76
N GLU A 30 -9.10 3.90 -10.99
CA GLU A 30 -10.08 3.92 -9.91
C GLU A 30 -10.21 2.59 -9.19
N ALA A 31 -9.98 1.49 -9.90
CA ALA A 31 -10.14 0.15 -9.32
C ALA A 31 -9.21 -0.05 -8.14
N LEU A 32 -7.95 0.39 -8.27
CA LEU A 32 -6.99 0.25 -7.18
C LEU A 32 -7.40 1.09 -5.98
N PHE A 33 -7.82 2.34 -6.21
CA PHE A 33 -8.32 3.21 -5.16
C PHE A 33 -9.48 2.56 -4.41
N ARG A 34 -10.49 2.07 -5.17
CA ARG A 34 -11.68 1.46 -4.56
C ARG A 34 -11.36 0.21 -3.77
N ARG A 35 -10.42 -0.59 -4.25
CA ARG A 35 -10.05 -1.82 -3.54
C ARG A 35 -9.39 -1.52 -2.21
N ILE A 36 -8.51 -0.53 -2.17
CA ILE A 36 -7.86 -0.13 -0.92
C ILE A 36 -8.88 0.47 0.04
N ALA A 37 -9.73 1.37 -0.45
CA ALA A 37 -10.78 1.96 0.37
C ALA A 37 -11.76 0.91 0.88
N GLY A 38 -12.07 -0.09 0.06
CA GLY A 38 -12.95 -1.19 0.45
C GLY A 38 -12.39 -2.06 1.56
N LEU A 39 -11.06 -2.02 1.76
CA LEU A 39 -10.41 -2.72 2.87
C LEU A 39 -10.30 -1.85 4.12
N GLY A 40 -10.93 -0.68 4.12
CA GLY A 40 -10.98 0.20 5.27
C GLY A 40 -9.98 1.33 5.26
N GLY A 41 -9.12 1.40 4.25
CA GLY A 41 -8.09 2.42 4.16
C GLY A 41 -8.66 3.81 3.91
N ARG A 42 -8.04 4.79 4.55
CA ARG A 42 -8.32 6.21 4.27
C ARG A 42 -7.31 6.64 3.22
N VAL A 43 -7.75 6.69 1.98
CA VAL A 43 -6.85 6.83 0.83
C VAL A 43 -6.74 8.28 0.39
N ASP A 44 -5.51 8.79 0.35
CA ASP A 44 -5.19 10.05 -0.32
C ASP A 44 -4.50 9.71 -1.63
N LEU A 45 -5.08 10.17 -2.72
CA LEU A 45 -4.55 9.91 -4.07
C LEU A 45 -3.56 11.00 -4.45
N GLU A 46 -2.39 10.58 -4.90
CA GLU A 46 -1.40 11.47 -5.52
C GLU A 46 -1.13 10.96 -6.92
N VAL A 47 -1.07 11.87 -7.87
CA VAL A 47 -0.89 11.51 -9.29
C VAL A 47 0.53 11.83 -9.79
N GLU A 48 1.35 12.48 -8.96
CA GLU A 48 2.70 12.90 -9.34
C GLU A 48 3.72 12.30 -8.38
N LEU A 49 4.74 11.66 -8.96
CA LEU A 49 5.72 10.86 -8.21
C LEU A 49 6.44 11.67 -7.13
N TYR A 50 7.01 12.81 -7.50
CA TYR A 50 7.83 13.56 -6.55
C TYR A 50 7.01 14.20 -5.45
N SER A 51 5.77 14.59 -5.74
CA SER A 51 4.85 15.07 -4.71
C SER A 51 4.56 13.98 -3.68
N ALA A 52 4.38 12.75 -4.14
CA ALA A 52 4.15 11.62 -3.24
C ALA A 52 5.37 11.36 -2.37
N LEU A 53 6.56 11.34 -2.96
CA LEU A 53 7.79 11.11 -2.20
C LEU A 53 8.04 12.21 -1.18
N ASP A 54 7.78 13.46 -1.56
CA ASP A 54 7.93 14.58 -0.63
C ASP A 54 6.99 14.45 0.56
N ALA A 55 5.75 14.04 0.33
CA ALA A 55 4.79 13.85 1.43
C ALA A 55 5.28 12.79 2.43
N LEU A 56 5.86 11.71 1.91
CA LEU A 56 6.37 10.62 2.75
C LEU A 56 7.63 11.02 3.51
N ILE A 57 8.54 11.72 2.84
CA ILE A 57 9.84 12.10 3.43
C ILE A 57 9.64 13.19 4.48
N ASN A 58 8.78 14.17 4.18
CA ASN A 58 8.58 15.31 5.07
C ASN A 58 7.81 14.93 6.33
N ASP A 59 6.90 13.98 6.23
CA ASP A 59 6.09 13.62 7.39
C ASP A 59 5.75 12.11 7.38
N PRO A 60 6.75 11.26 7.58
CA PRO A 60 6.52 9.81 7.53
C PRO A 60 5.56 9.31 8.61
N ALA A 61 5.45 10.01 9.75
CA ALA A 61 4.55 9.60 10.82
C ALA A 61 3.08 9.78 10.45
N ASP A 62 2.79 10.55 9.41
CA ASP A 62 1.42 10.84 8.97
C ASP A 62 0.81 9.69 8.17
N TRP A 63 1.62 8.74 7.74
CA TRP A 63 1.20 7.69 6.83
C TRP A 63 1.40 6.31 7.42
N ASP A 64 0.42 5.43 7.17
CA ASP A 64 0.50 4.03 7.60
C ASP A 64 0.97 3.12 6.48
N LEU A 65 0.79 3.54 5.23
CA LEU A 65 1.10 2.71 4.07
C LEU A 65 1.27 3.58 2.83
N PHE A 66 2.19 3.20 1.95
CA PHE A 66 2.34 3.79 0.63
C PHE A 66 2.14 2.70 -0.42
N VAL A 67 1.24 2.93 -1.37
CA VAL A 67 0.98 2.02 -2.49
C VAL A 67 1.27 2.75 -3.79
N MET A 68 2.09 2.13 -4.65
CA MET A 68 2.47 2.73 -5.93
C MET A 68 2.04 1.83 -7.09
N ASP A 69 1.28 2.41 -8.02
CA ASP A 69 1.00 1.79 -9.32
C ASP A 69 2.19 2.09 -10.24
N CYS A 70 3.16 1.19 -10.23
CA CYS A 70 4.46 1.43 -10.85
C CYS A 70 4.38 1.62 -12.37
N ASP A 71 3.48 0.91 -13.03
CA ASP A 71 3.45 0.89 -14.50
C ASP A 71 3.09 2.24 -15.10
N ALA A 72 2.37 3.07 -14.34
CA ALA A 72 2.06 4.42 -14.78
C ALA A 72 3.26 5.38 -14.69
N PHE A 73 4.33 4.97 -14.02
CA PHE A 73 5.49 5.83 -13.74
C PHE A 73 6.82 5.26 -14.23
N GLY A 74 6.77 4.23 -15.07
CA GLY A 74 7.97 3.65 -15.65
C GLY A 74 8.22 2.19 -15.28
N GLY A 75 7.26 1.51 -14.67
CA GLY A 75 7.34 0.08 -14.35
C GLY A 75 7.97 -0.20 -13.00
N LEU A 76 8.28 -1.48 -12.77
CA LEU A 76 8.81 -1.93 -11.48
C LEU A 76 10.12 -1.23 -11.13
N GLU A 77 10.97 -0.95 -12.11
CA GLU A 77 12.23 -0.26 -11.86
C GLU A 77 12.01 1.14 -11.30
N ALA A 78 10.98 1.85 -11.80
CA ALA A 78 10.62 3.16 -11.24
C ALA A 78 10.19 3.02 -9.78
N GLY A 79 9.46 1.96 -9.47
CA GLY A 79 9.05 1.68 -8.09
C GLY A 79 10.25 1.41 -7.18
N ARG A 80 11.20 0.63 -7.64
CA ARG A 80 12.41 0.35 -6.87
C ARG A 80 13.25 1.60 -6.66
N ARG A 81 13.32 2.48 -7.66
CA ARG A 81 14.02 3.77 -7.51
C ARG A 81 13.31 4.66 -6.50
N ALA A 82 11.98 4.68 -6.54
CA ALA A 82 11.20 5.45 -5.57
C ALA A 82 11.45 4.96 -4.14
N PHE A 83 11.47 3.64 -3.97
CA PHE A 83 11.76 3.05 -2.67
C PHE A 83 13.14 3.47 -2.17
N ALA A 84 14.14 3.42 -3.04
CA ALA A 84 15.51 3.84 -2.69
C ALA A 84 15.56 5.33 -2.32
N MET A 85 14.79 6.17 -3.01
CA MET A 85 14.76 7.60 -2.75
C MET A 85 14.13 7.96 -1.40
N LEU A 86 13.28 7.09 -0.87
CA LEU A 86 12.65 7.34 0.43
C LEU A 86 13.65 7.25 1.58
N GLY A 87 14.73 6.50 1.43
CA GLY A 87 15.75 6.38 2.46
C GLY A 87 15.17 5.92 3.79
N LEU A 88 15.42 6.68 4.85
CA LEU A 88 14.94 6.33 6.19
C LEU A 88 13.42 6.32 6.31
N ALA A 89 12.71 7.08 5.48
CA ALA A 89 11.25 7.07 5.49
C ALA A 89 10.70 5.69 5.16
N ALA A 90 11.40 4.91 4.33
CA ALA A 90 10.98 3.56 3.97
C ALA A 90 10.97 2.61 5.16
N GLU A 91 11.74 2.91 6.20
CA GLU A 91 11.73 2.10 7.42
C GLU A 91 10.49 2.37 8.27
N ARG A 92 9.87 3.53 8.09
CA ARG A 92 8.72 3.95 8.89
C ARG A 92 7.40 3.74 8.18
N VAL A 93 7.39 3.83 6.85
CA VAL A 93 6.18 3.67 6.04
C VAL A 93 6.36 2.46 5.14
N PRO A 94 5.63 1.37 5.40
CA PRO A 94 5.70 0.21 4.51
C PRO A 94 5.20 0.56 3.12
N MET A 95 5.76 -0.09 2.11
CA MET A 95 5.49 0.23 0.72
C MET A 95 5.05 -1.01 -0.05
N ILE A 96 3.99 -0.86 -0.83
CA ILE A 96 3.52 -1.87 -1.78
C ILE A 96 3.77 -1.35 -3.18
N LEU A 97 4.52 -2.10 -3.98
CA LEU A 97 4.76 -1.83 -5.39
C LEU A 97 3.92 -2.79 -6.22
N ALA A 98 3.04 -2.25 -7.06
CA ALA A 98 2.21 -3.06 -7.96
C ALA A 98 2.68 -2.83 -9.39
N SER A 99 3.01 -3.92 -10.09
CA SER A 99 3.45 -3.85 -11.48
C SER A 99 3.15 -5.15 -12.20
N ALA A 100 2.77 -5.05 -13.48
CA ALA A 100 2.62 -6.22 -14.34
C ALA A 100 3.96 -6.93 -14.55
N GLY A 101 5.08 -6.23 -14.30
CA GLY A 101 6.40 -6.82 -14.37
C GLY A 101 6.77 -7.71 -13.20
N CYS A 102 5.96 -7.74 -12.14
CA CYS A 102 6.17 -8.67 -11.03
C CYS A 102 5.72 -10.06 -11.42
N GLN A 103 6.68 -10.94 -11.68
CA GLN A 103 6.36 -12.33 -12.01
C GLN A 103 5.89 -13.11 -10.78
N THR A 104 6.42 -12.75 -9.62
CA THR A 104 6.09 -13.39 -8.35
C THR A 104 5.74 -12.31 -7.34
N GLN A 105 4.70 -12.54 -6.56
CA GLN A 105 4.37 -11.64 -5.45
C GLN A 105 5.28 -11.94 -4.28
N VAL A 106 5.76 -10.87 -3.61
CA VAL A 106 6.75 -10.99 -2.56
C VAL A 106 6.27 -10.24 -1.32
N PHE A 107 6.30 -10.95 -0.18
CA PHE A 107 5.89 -10.39 1.10
C PHE A 107 7.08 -10.47 2.06
N PRO A 108 8.04 -9.53 1.96
CA PRO A 108 9.26 -9.59 2.76
C PRO A 108 8.98 -9.35 4.24
N GLU A 109 9.73 -10.00 5.09
CA GLU A 109 9.63 -9.78 6.54
C GLU A 109 10.34 -8.49 6.94
N ASP A 110 11.32 -8.07 6.17
CA ASP A 110 12.13 -6.89 6.46
C ASP A 110 11.55 -5.68 5.75
N ARG A 111 11.32 -4.59 6.50
CA ARG A 111 10.83 -3.33 5.95
C ARG A 111 11.80 -2.66 5.01
N ARG A 112 13.04 -3.11 4.98
CA ARG A 112 14.02 -2.61 4.03
C ARG A 112 13.81 -3.15 2.62
N ALA A 113 12.73 -3.90 2.42
CA ALA A 113 12.31 -4.35 1.10
C ALA A 113 10.83 -4.08 0.93
N PRO A 114 10.39 -3.63 -0.25
CA PRO A 114 8.97 -3.38 -0.48
C PRO A 114 8.21 -4.68 -0.73
N ILE A 115 6.91 -4.65 -0.47
CA ILE A 115 6.01 -5.72 -0.89
C ILE A 115 5.79 -5.58 -2.40
N LEU A 116 5.85 -6.69 -3.12
CA LEU A 116 5.65 -6.69 -4.57
C LEU A 116 4.37 -7.45 -4.91
N LEU A 117 3.48 -6.79 -5.65
CA LEU A 117 2.25 -7.38 -6.14
C LEU A 117 2.20 -7.32 -7.65
N ARG A 118 1.61 -8.36 -8.26
CA ARG A 118 1.36 -8.34 -9.70
C ARG A 118 0.16 -7.45 -10.00
N ALA A 119 0.32 -6.52 -10.93
CA ALA A 119 -0.77 -5.69 -11.39
C ALA A 119 -1.53 -6.39 -12.52
N PRO A 120 -2.85 -6.22 -12.59
CA PRO A 120 -3.69 -5.46 -11.66
C PRO A 120 -3.85 -6.19 -10.32
N ALA A 121 -3.61 -5.48 -9.24
CA ALA A 121 -3.70 -6.06 -7.91
C ALA A 121 -5.15 -6.38 -7.58
N THR A 122 -5.41 -7.62 -7.20
CA THR A 122 -6.76 -8.05 -6.83
C THR A 122 -7.10 -7.63 -5.41
N ALA A 123 -8.38 -7.64 -5.07
CA ALA A 123 -8.80 -7.36 -3.70
C ALA A 123 -8.14 -8.33 -2.71
N THR A 124 -8.01 -9.61 -3.09
CA THR A 124 -7.39 -10.62 -2.24
C THR A 124 -5.89 -10.34 -2.03
N SER A 125 -5.16 -10.06 -3.11
CA SER A 125 -3.72 -9.79 -2.98
C SER A 125 -3.46 -8.51 -2.20
N LEU A 126 -4.30 -7.48 -2.39
CA LEU A 126 -4.20 -6.25 -1.61
C LEU A 126 -4.48 -6.49 -0.13
N ARG A 127 -5.49 -7.30 0.17
CA ARG A 127 -5.79 -7.63 1.57
C ARG A 127 -4.61 -8.30 2.25
N VAL A 128 -4.02 -9.28 1.59
CA VAL A 128 -2.86 -9.99 2.15
C VAL A 128 -1.68 -9.04 2.33
N ALA A 129 -1.43 -8.20 1.32
CA ALA A 129 -0.31 -7.25 1.39
C ALA A 129 -0.51 -6.21 2.48
N MET A 130 -1.71 -5.66 2.60
CA MET A 130 -2.01 -4.66 3.63
C MET A 130 -1.94 -5.26 5.02
N GLU A 131 -2.46 -6.48 5.19
CA GLU A 131 -2.36 -7.19 6.46
C GLU A 131 -0.89 -7.38 6.86
N HIS A 132 -0.08 -7.82 5.92
CA HIS A 132 1.36 -8.01 6.16
C HIS A 132 2.05 -6.70 6.53
N ALA A 133 1.79 -5.64 5.76
CA ALA A 133 2.42 -4.34 5.97
C ALA A 133 2.02 -3.71 7.31
N LEU A 134 0.73 -3.74 7.61
CA LEU A 134 0.20 -3.07 8.80
C LEU A 134 0.50 -3.86 10.07
N HIS A 135 0.54 -5.18 9.98
CA HIS A 135 0.94 -6.01 11.10
C HIS A 135 2.40 -5.72 11.49
N ASN A 136 3.29 -5.68 10.51
CA ASN A 136 4.69 -5.36 10.74
C ASN A 136 4.87 -3.97 11.34
N ARG A 137 4.04 -3.01 10.90
CA ARG A 137 4.10 -1.66 11.43
C ARG A 137 3.67 -1.60 12.89
N LEU A 138 2.61 -2.31 13.24
CA LEU A 138 2.14 -2.38 14.62
C LEU A 138 3.20 -3.00 15.53
N ASN A 139 3.80 -4.08 15.09
CA ASN A 139 4.87 -4.72 15.85
C ASN A 139 6.06 -3.79 16.05
N PHE A 140 6.36 -2.99 15.04
CA PHE A 140 7.49 -2.06 15.10
C PHE A 140 7.26 -0.93 16.09
N ARG A 141 6.01 -0.52 16.31
CA ARG A 141 5.69 0.56 17.24
C ARG A 141 5.91 0.18 18.71
N PHE A 142 5.88 -1.12 18.97
CA PHE A 142 6.09 -1.62 20.32
C PHE A 142 7.53 -1.99 20.54
#